data_e6962845a54e4399252e760552ec599b
#
_entry.id   e6962845a54e4399252e760552ec599b
#
_cell.length_a   1.000
_cell.length_b   1.000
_cell.length_c   1.000
_cell.angle_alpha   90.00
_cell.angle_beta   90.00
_cell.angle_gamma   90.00
#
_symmetry.space_group_name_H-M   'P 1'
#
loop_
_entity.id
_entity.type
_entity.pdbx_description
1 polymer ?
#
loop_
_entity_poly.entity_id
_entity_poly.type
_entity_poly.pdbx_seq_one_letter_code
_entity_poly.pdbx_strand_id
1 'polypeptide(L)'
;MRLMMKHIGVVFVLGMLLTSCYGYRQVGLLQERDNLPQYDSVAYTPYRLQVNDEIIYRVITMDETLAKTLSSNETTNSQYANSYRIYSDGTVDIPFLAPVKLAGLTELEAQDTLRKAFREIIPDADVKLAMYNKRFTVMGDARSGVYNIYKERMTIFQALAMSGDLMNSGDRRHVRIIRPRGNGEPEVLEFDIRPNSIINSEYYYVYPNDLIYVSRDSGSFYKQSSYSSFLALITSSVSLLTTVLNYIPGLW
;
A
#
# COMPACT_ATOMS: atom_id res chain seq x y z
N MET A 1 -56.25 24.74 -0.62
CA MET A 1 -55.57 23.87 0.35
C MET A 1 -54.85 22.68 -0.31
N ARG A 2 -55.49 21.88 -1.17
CA ARG A 2 -54.84 20.73 -1.87
C ARG A 2 -53.65 21.11 -2.78
N LEU A 3 -53.74 22.24 -3.52
CA LEU A 3 -52.68 22.70 -4.41
C LEU A 3 -51.42 23.12 -3.61
N MET A 4 -51.61 23.80 -2.50
CA MET A 4 -50.53 24.25 -1.61
C MET A 4 -49.79 23.07 -0.97
N MET A 5 -50.50 22.03 -0.55
CA MET A 5 -49.90 20.78 -0.02
C MET A 5 -49.06 20.05 -1.07
N LYS A 6 -49.46 20.06 -2.35
CA LYS A 6 -48.66 19.46 -3.45
C LYS A 6 -47.35 20.20 -3.66
N HIS A 7 -47.36 21.53 -3.65
CA HIS A 7 -46.13 22.33 -3.80
C HIS A 7 -45.18 22.15 -2.59
N ILE A 8 -45.71 22.05 -1.38
CA ILE A 8 -44.92 21.78 -0.17
C ILE A 8 -44.25 20.40 -0.26
N GLY A 9 -44.96 19.35 -0.73
CA GLY A 9 -44.40 18.02 -0.94
C GLY A 9 -43.26 18.00 -1.97
N VAL A 10 -43.42 18.70 -3.10
CA VAL A 10 -42.39 18.81 -4.13
C VAL A 10 -41.17 19.56 -3.61
N VAL A 11 -41.35 20.66 -2.88
CA VAL A 11 -40.25 21.42 -2.28
C VAL A 11 -39.50 20.60 -1.21
N PHE A 12 -40.22 19.79 -0.42
CA PHE A 12 -39.63 18.92 0.59
C PHE A 12 -38.80 17.79 -0.04
N VAL A 13 -39.29 17.15 -1.10
CA VAL A 13 -38.54 16.12 -1.86
C VAL A 13 -37.33 16.75 -2.55
N LEU A 14 -37.47 17.94 -3.14
CA LEU A 14 -36.37 18.67 -3.74
C LEU A 14 -35.32 19.07 -2.70
N GLY A 15 -35.74 19.46 -1.49
CA GLY A 15 -34.85 19.76 -0.36
C GLY A 15 -34.06 18.53 0.13
N MET A 16 -34.68 17.35 0.19
CA MET A 16 -33.98 16.09 0.53
C MET A 16 -32.92 15.69 -0.49
N LEU A 17 -33.15 15.97 -1.78
CA LEU A 17 -32.18 15.67 -2.85
C LEU A 17 -30.93 16.56 -2.80
N LEU A 18 -30.99 17.73 -2.17
CA LEU A 18 -29.90 18.68 -2.08
C LEU A 18 -28.90 18.38 -0.92
N THR A 19 -29.25 17.47 -0.01
CA THR A 19 -28.40 17.17 1.17
C THR A 19 -27.31 16.13 0.94
N SER A 20 -27.22 15.53 -0.25
CA SER A 20 -26.26 14.48 -0.58
C SER A 20 -24.94 15.00 -1.19
N CYS A 21 -24.39 16.09 -0.69
CA CYS A 21 -23.07 16.54 -1.14
C CYS A 21 -21.95 15.77 -0.46
N TYR A 22 -21.28 14.90 -1.22
CA TYR A 22 -20.01 14.29 -0.85
C TYR A 22 -18.92 15.35 -0.78
N GLY A 23 -18.48 15.67 0.44
CA GLY A 23 -17.52 16.74 0.66
C GLY A 23 -16.06 16.26 0.60
N TYR A 24 -15.14 17.10 0.11
CA TYR A 24 -13.67 16.96 0.20
C TYR A 24 -13.19 16.50 1.59
N ARG A 25 -13.94 16.82 2.63
CA ARG A 25 -13.68 16.40 4.02
C ARG A 25 -13.56 14.89 4.23
N GLN A 26 -14.19 14.09 3.38
CA GLN A 26 -14.17 12.62 3.54
C GLN A 26 -13.09 11.94 2.72
N VAL A 27 -12.62 12.58 1.64
CA VAL A 27 -11.66 11.99 0.69
C VAL A 27 -10.30 12.67 0.67
N GLY A 28 -10.19 13.91 1.15
CA GLY A 28 -8.93 14.63 1.15
C GLY A 28 -7.90 13.92 2.02
N LEU A 29 -6.66 13.89 1.56
CA LEU A 29 -5.49 13.40 2.30
C LEU A 29 -4.76 14.57 2.96
N LEU A 30 -3.94 14.27 3.96
CA LEU A 30 -3.07 15.23 4.67
C LEU A 30 -3.84 16.45 5.21
N GLN A 31 -5.00 16.19 5.82
CA GLN A 31 -5.84 17.23 6.41
C GLN A 31 -5.36 17.61 7.80
N GLU A 32 -5.37 18.92 8.08
CA GLU A 32 -5.14 19.46 9.43
C GLU A 32 -6.50 19.79 10.05
N ARG A 33 -7.02 18.91 10.91
CA ARG A 33 -8.32 19.07 11.56
C ARG A 33 -8.32 18.41 12.92
N ASP A 34 -8.89 19.08 13.90
CA ASP A 34 -8.99 18.63 15.29
C ASP A 34 -9.85 17.36 15.46
N ASN A 35 -10.76 17.08 14.52
CA ASN A 35 -11.63 15.91 14.58
C ASN A 35 -11.10 14.66 13.87
N LEU A 36 -9.86 14.71 13.39
CA LEU A 36 -9.17 13.55 12.82
C LEU A 36 -8.25 12.92 13.87
N PRO A 37 -7.97 11.61 13.75
CA PRO A 37 -6.98 10.96 14.61
C PRO A 37 -5.65 11.70 14.57
N GLN A 38 -5.00 11.80 15.74
CA GLN A 38 -3.64 12.30 15.85
C GLN A 38 -2.72 11.13 16.13
N TYR A 39 -1.65 11.02 15.34
CA TYR A 39 -0.67 9.96 15.47
C TYR A 39 0.60 10.47 16.13
N ASP A 40 1.13 9.67 17.05
CA ASP A 40 2.40 9.95 17.71
C ASP A 40 3.57 9.82 16.75
N SER A 41 4.62 10.59 17.01
CA SER A 41 5.84 10.54 16.22
C SER A 41 6.65 9.28 16.56
N VAL A 42 6.88 8.44 15.55
CA VAL A 42 7.68 7.22 15.65
C VAL A 42 8.90 7.34 14.74
N ALA A 43 10.08 7.05 15.28
CA ALA A 43 11.31 7.03 14.51
C ALA A 43 11.28 5.88 13.48
N TYR A 44 11.80 6.14 12.28
CA TYR A 44 11.95 5.10 11.27
C TYR A 44 12.88 3.98 11.77
N THR A 45 12.43 2.74 11.65
CA THR A 45 13.22 1.54 11.96
C THR A 45 13.58 0.84 10.65
N PRO A 46 14.87 0.61 10.35
CA PRO A 46 15.27 -0.13 9.16
C PRO A 46 14.69 -1.53 9.12
N TYR A 47 14.35 -1.99 7.93
CA TYR A 47 13.89 -3.37 7.74
C TYR A 47 14.99 -4.36 8.13
N ARG A 48 14.59 -5.43 8.79
CA ARG A 48 15.48 -6.55 9.13
C ARG A 48 15.06 -7.76 8.30
N LEU A 49 16.05 -8.38 7.68
CA LEU A 49 15.85 -9.56 6.83
C LEU A 49 15.14 -10.67 7.60
N GLN A 50 14.19 -11.31 6.92
CA GLN A 50 13.34 -12.36 7.47
C GLN A 50 13.53 -13.67 6.72
N VAL A 51 13.01 -14.74 7.28
CA VAL A 51 12.88 -16.03 6.60
C VAL A 51 12.06 -15.86 5.32
N ASN A 52 12.48 -16.52 4.23
CA ASN A 52 11.97 -16.40 2.87
C ASN A 52 12.33 -15.11 2.12
N ASP A 53 13.04 -14.17 2.73
CA ASP A 53 13.66 -13.11 1.96
C ASP A 53 14.75 -13.68 1.04
N GLU A 54 14.87 -13.07 -0.13
CA GLU A 54 15.87 -13.43 -1.11
C GLU A 54 16.87 -12.29 -1.25
N ILE A 55 18.14 -12.64 -1.26
CA ILE A 55 19.24 -11.70 -1.42
C ILE A 55 20.00 -11.97 -2.72
N ILE A 56 20.57 -10.92 -3.26
CA ILE A 56 21.62 -10.96 -4.27
C ILE A 56 22.86 -10.31 -3.69
N TYR A 57 24.02 -10.79 -4.07
CA TYR A 57 25.28 -10.20 -3.64
C TYR A 57 26.29 -10.16 -4.77
N ARG A 58 27.23 -9.25 -4.66
CA ARG A 58 28.38 -9.11 -5.57
C ARG A 58 29.65 -9.00 -4.77
N VAL A 59 30.61 -9.86 -5.08
CA VAL A 59 31.96 -9.79 -4.53
C VAL A 59 32.82 -8.90 -5.42
N ILE A 60 33.56 -8.01 -4.80
CA ILE A 60 34.51 -7.09 -5.45
C ILE A 60 35.88 -7.43 -4.90
N THR A 61 36.83 -7.83 -5.77
CA THR A 61 38.21 -8.13 -5.49
C THR A 61 39.09 -7.67 -6.65
N MET A 62 40.40 -7.61 -6.48
CA MET A 62 41.34 -7.27 -7.55
C MET A 62 41.42 -8.33 -8.65
N ASP A 63 41.07 -9.59 -8.35
CA ASP A 63 40.98 -10.67 -9.34
C ASP A 63 39.56 -10.72 -9.94
N GLU A 64 39.41 -10.22 -11.18
CA GLU A 64 38.13 -10.21 -11.89
C GLU A 64 37.53 -11.61 -12.11
N THR A 65 38.37 -12.65 -12.25
CA THR A 65 37.89 -14.02 -12.48
C THR A 65 37.25 -14.57 -11.22
N LEU A 66 37.87 -14.35 -10.06
CA LEU A 66 37.28 -14.69 -8.78
C LEU A 66 36.01 -13.86 -8.50
N ALA A 67 36.03 -12.56 -8.78
CA ALA A 67 34.88 -11.69 -8.60
C ALA A 67 33.65 -12.20 -9.37
N LYS A 68 33.82 -12.60 -10.63
CA LYS A 68 32.75 -13.15 -11.48
C LYS A 68 32.28 -14.53 -11.00
N THR A 69 33.17 -15.37 -10.55
CA THR A 69 32.85 -16.74 -10.11
C THR A 69 32.11 -16.76 -8.79
N LEU A 70 32.42 -15.82 -7.88
CA LEU A 70 31.87 -15.79 -6.52
C LEU A 70 30.65 -14.88 -6.36
N SER A 71 30.36 -14.03 -7.32
CA SER A 71 29.18 -13.18 -7.26
C SER A 71 27.93 -13.96 -7.66
N SER A 72 26.77 -13.53 -7.15
CA SER A 72 25.47 -13.97 -7.67
C SER A 72 25.40 -13.53 -9.13
N ASN A 73 25.63 -14.46 -10.06
CA ASN A 73 25.82 -14.12 -11.47
C ASN A 73 24.55 -13.53 -12.09
N GLU A 74 24.65 -12.31 -12.58
CA GLU A 74 23.92 -11.89 -13.77
C GLU A 74 24.52 -12.64 -14.98
N THR A 75 24.14 -13.90 -15.18
CA THR A 75 24.42 -14.56 -16.45
C THR A 75 23.58 -13.87 -17.51
N THR A 76 24.25 -13.32 -18.50
CA THR A 76 23.76 -12.49 -19.60
C THR A 76 22.61 -13.09 -20.42
N ASN A 77 22.12 -14.29 -20.11
CA ASN A 77 21.06 -15.01 -20.81
C ASN A 77 20.04 -15.73 -19.91
N SER A 78 20.09 -15.59 -18.59
CA SER A 78 19.06 -16.18 -17.74
C SER A 78 18.17 -15.07 -17.20
N GLN A 79 16.87 -15.20 -17.43
CA GLN A 79 15.82 -14.31 -16.90
C GLN A 79 15.72 -14.35 -15.36
N TYR A 80 16.60 -15.10 -14.71
CA TYR A 80 16.62 -15.30 -13.26
C TYR A 80 18.02 -14.94 -12.74
N ALA A 81 18.13 -13.81 -12.05
CA ALA A 81 19.29 -13.57 -11.19
C ALA A 81 19.34 -14.70 -10.16
N ASN A 82 20.52 -15.26 -9.91
CA ASN A 82 20.70 -16.27 -8.86
C ASN A 82 20.51 -15.58 -7.50
N SER A 83 19.26 -15.54 -7.01
CA SER A 83 18.98 -15.09 -5.65
C SER A 83 19.18 -16.23 -4.66
N TYR A 84 19.55 -15.88 -3.44
CA TYR A 84 19.75 -16.81 -2.34
C TYR A 84 18.69 -16.55 -1.27
N ARG A 85 17.93 -17.60 -0.93
CA ARG A 85 16.84 -17.51 0.04
C ARG A 85 17.36 -17.70 1.46
N ILE A 86 16.83 -16.92 2.38
CA ILE A 86 17.01 -17.13 3.82
C ILE A 86 16.08 -18.26 4.26
N TYR A 87 16.66 -19.32 4.78
CA TYR A 87 15.95 -20.52 5.24
C TYR A 87 15.28 -20.32 6.60
N SER A 88 14.53 -21.34 7.03
CA SER A 88 13.74 -21.31 8.29
C SER A 88 14.59 -21.20 9.55
N ASP A 89 15.85 -21.62 9.50
CA ASP A 89 16.84 -21.46 10.58
C ASP A 89 17.50 -20.07 10.59
N GLY A 90 17.17 -19.23 9.61
CA GLY A 90 17.68 -17.88 9.44
C GLY A 90 19.02 -17.82 8.72
N THR A 91 19.51 -18.92 8.17
CA THR A 91 20.77 -18.98 7.41
C THR A 91 20.53 -18.85 5.91
N VAL A 92 21.59 -18.57 5.19
CA VAL A 92 21.64 -18.59 3.73
C VAL A 92 22.83 -19.44 3.29
N ASP A 93 22.62 -20.30 2.29
CA ASP A 93 23.69 -21.10 1.69
C ASP A 93 24.29 -20.33 0.51
N ILE A 94 25.51 -19.89 0.70
CA ILE A 94 26.29 -19.18 -0.32
C ILE A 94 27.43 -20.09 -0.76
N PRO A 95 27.65 -20.29 -2.08
CA PRO A 95 28.74 -21.10 -2.57
C PRO A 95 30.09 -20.70 -1.96
N PHE A 96 30.86 -21.68 -1.58
CA PHE A 96 32.21 -21.56 -0.96
C PHE A 96 32.25 -21.03 0.48
N LEU A 97 31.08 -20.67 1.07
CA LEU A 97 30.98 -20.29 2.48
C LEU A 97 30.24 -21.36 3.29
N ALA A 98 30.52 -21.43 4.57
CA ALA A 98 29.65 -22.11 5.52
C ALA A 98 28.29 -21.35 5.58
N PRO A 99 27.17 -22.02 5.96
CA PRO A 99 25.90 -21.35 6.11
C PRO A 99 25.99 -20.09 6.97
N VAL A 100 25.56 -18.95 6.45
CA VAL A 100 25.68 -17.64 7.11
C VAL A 100 24.34 -17.20 7.65
N LYS A 101 24.26 -16.83 8.93
CA LYS A 101 23.02 -16.34 9.54
C LYS A 101 22.80 -14.87 9.19
N LEU A 102 21.73 -14.59 8.44
CA LEU A 102 21.37 -13.24 8.01
C LEU A 102 20.01 -12.77 8.52
N ALA A 103 19.14 -13.69 8.95
CA ALA A 103 17.85 -13.30 9.53
C ALA A 103 18.02 -12.41 10.77
N GLY A 104 17.22 -11.33 10.86
CA GLY A 104 17.30 -10.34 11.92
C GLY A 104 18.31 -9.22 11.70
N LEU A 105 19.16 -9.31 10.68
CA LEU A 105 20.11 -8.26 10.30
C LEU A 105 19.47 -7.26 9.32
N THR A 106 19.89 -6.01 9.37
CA THR A 106 19.62 -5.04 8.30
C THR A 106 20.46 -5.39 7.06
N GLU A 107 20.12 -4.82 5.88
CA GLU A 107 20.92 -5.03 4.67
C GLU A 107 22.41 -4.67 4.88
N LEU A 108 22.69 -3.60 5.62
CA LEU A 108 24.08 -3.18 5.91
C LEU A 108 24.78 -4.15 6.85
N GLU A 109 24.12 -4.59 7.92
CA GLU A 109 24.67 -5.58 8.86
C GLU A 109 24.92 -6.92 8.15
N ALA A 110 23.99 -7.35 7.28
CA ALA A 110 24.14 -8.56 6.46
C ALA A 110 25.31 -8.44 5.46
N GLN A 111 25.44 -7.29 4.81
CA GLN A 111 26.57 -7.00 3.93
C GLN A 111 27.91 -7.11 4.67
N ASP A 112 28.01 -6.54 5.87
CA ASP A 112 29.23 -6.60 6.69
C ASP A 112 29.53 -8.03 7.15
N THR A 113 28.49 -8.80 7.46
CA THR A 113 28.63 -10.22 7.84
C THR A 113 29.18 -11.05 6.69
N LEU A 114 28.61 -10.88 5.49
CA LEU A 114 29.11 -11.57 4.29
C LEU A 114 30.52 -11.12 3.92
N ARG A 115 30.82 -9.82 4.05
CA ARG A 115 32.17 -9.29 3.80
C ARG A 115 33.22 -9.98 4.70
N LYS A 116 32.89 -10.16 5.97
CA LYS A 116 33.79 -10.87 6.90
C LYS A 116 34.00 -12.32 6.49
N ALA A 117 32.92 -13.04 6.15
CA ALA A 117 32.98 -14.42 5.72
C ALA A 117 33.84 -14.61 4.43
N PHE A 118 33.63 -13.72 3.43
CA PHE A 118 34.43 -13.77 2.21
C PHE A 118 35.91 -13.42 2.43
N ARG A 119 36.24 -12.53 3.38
CA ARG A 119 37.64 -12.17 3.70
C ARG A 119 38.44 -13.28 4.34
N GLU A 120 37.80 -14.29 4.89
CA GLU A 120 38.51 -15.51 5.35
C GLU A 120 39.10 -16.30 4.18
N ILE A 121 38.52 -16.18 2.97
CA ILE A 121 38.97 -16.87 1.76
C ILE A 121 39.77 -15.91 0.86
N ILE A 122 39.32 -14.67 0.75
CA ILE A 122 39.87 -13.63 -0.13
C ILE A 122 40.12 -12.36 0.69
N PRO A 123 41.36 -12.08 1.12
CA PRO A 123 41.66 -11.01 2.06
C PRO A 123 41.23 -9.60 1.61
N ASP A 124 41.22 -9.33 0.29
CA ASP A 124 40.84 -8.06 -0.31
C ASP A 124 39.36 -7.96 -0.71
N ALA A 125 38.56 -8.99 -0.36
CA ALA A 125 37.13 -8.99 -0.75
C ALA A 125 36.35 -7.86 -0.11
N ASP A 126 35.58 -7.14 -0.94
CA ASP A 126 34.46 -6.33 -0.54
C ASP A 126 33.16 -6.94 -1.07
N VAL A 127 32.03 -6.71 -0.38
CA VAL A 127 30.74 -7.29 -0.75
C VAL A 127 29.69 -6.19 -0.82
N LYS A 128 28.90 -6.20 -1.88
CA LYS A 128 27.64 -5.47 -1.98
C LYS A 128 26.50 -6.46 -1.88
N LEU A 129 25.50 -6.15 -1.08
CA LEU A 129 24.32 -6.99 -0.87
C LEU A 129 23.06 -6.14 -1.07
N ALA A 130 22.05 -6.74 -1.68
CA ALA A 130 20.71 -6.16 -1.76
C ALA A 130 19.66 -7.26 -1.63
N MET A 131 18.49 -6.91 -1.09
CA MET A 131 17.33 -7.78 -1.08
C MET A 131 16.70 -7.82 -2.48
N TYR A 132 16.52 -9.02 -3.05
CA TYR A 132 16.02 -9.24 -4.41
C TYR A 132 14.48 -9.15 -4.49
N ASN A 133 13.77 -9.76 -3.54
CA ASN A 133 12.31 -9.83 -3.52
C ASN A 133 11.65 -8.67 -2.73
N LYS A 134 12.23 -7.49 -2.77
CA LYS A 134 11.75 -6.29 -2.09
C LYS A 134 10.47 -5.75 -2.73
N ARG A 135 9.32 -6.28 -2.29
CA ARG A 135 8.00 -6.01 -2.87
C ARG A 135 6.95 -5.77 -1.78
N PHE A 136 5.88 -5.07 -2.15
CA PHE A 136 4.65 -4.94 -1.36
C PHE A 136 3.45 -5.27 -2.23
N THR A 137 2.32 -5.58 -1.60
CA THR A 137 1.06 -5.91 -2.28
C THR A 137 0.00 -4.88 -1.94
N VAL A 138 -0.80 -4.46 -2.91
CA VAL A 138 -1.99 -3.63 -2.70
C VAL A 138 -3.22 -4.44 -3.08
N MET A 139 -4.27 -4.40 -2.26
CA MET A 139 -5.54 -5.09 -2.50
C MET A 139 -6.74 -4.24 -2.06
N GLY A 140 -7.91 -4.61 -2.55
CA GLY A 140 -9.18 -3.99 -2.17
C GLY A 140 -9.60 -2.87 -3.13
N ASP A 141 -10.12 -1.78 -2.58
CA ASP A 141 -10.66 -0.64 -3.35
C ASP A 141 -9.56 0.36 -3.77
N ALA A 142 -8.48 -0.22 -4.26
CA ALA A 142 -7.34 0.38 -4.94
C ALA A 142 -6.97 -0.50 -6.12
N ARG A 143 -6.08 -0.07 -7.00
CA ARG A 143 -5.64 -0.93 -8.09
C ARG A 143 -4.75 -2.06 -7.53
N SER A 144 -5.34 -3.25 -7.41
CA SER A 144 -4.67 -4.42 -6.85
C SER A 144 -3.47 -4.85 -7.68
N GLY A 145 -2.38 -5.25 -7.00
CA GLY A 145 -1.15 -5.69 -7.65
C GLY A 145 0.00 -5.89 -6.68
N VAL A 146 1.11 -6.42 -7.20
CA VAL A 146 2.38 -6.54 -6.49
C VAL A 146 3.35 -5.54 -7.09
N TYR A 147 4.00 -4.74 -6.25
CA TYR A 147 4.83 -3.61 -6.65
C TYR A 147 6.21 -3.70 -6.00
N ASN A 148 7.24 -3.26 -6.71
CA ASN A 148 8.61 -3.24 -6.18
C ASN A 148 8.83 -2.03 -5.28
N ILE A 149 9.57 -2.23 -4.19
CA ILE A 149 10.09 -1.15 -3.36
C ILE A 149 11.43 -0.69 -3.97
N TYR A 150 11.46 0.51 -4.51
CA TYR A 150 12.60 1.05 -5.25
C TYR A 150 13.55 1.90 -4.39
N LYS A 151 13.22 2.15 -3.13
CA LYS A 151 14.03 2.91 -2.18
C LYS A 151 13.82 2.45 -0.74
N GLU A 152 14.78 2.70 0.11
CA GLU A 152 14.77 2.25 1.51
C GLU A 152 13.59 2.81 2.33
N ARG A 153 13.28 4.09 2.15
CA ARG A 153 12.19 4.77 2.88
C ARG A 153 11.04 5.09 1.93
N MET A 154 10.34 4.07 1.49
CA MET A 154 9.17 4.25 0.65
C MET A 154 7.95 4.58 1.52
N THR A 155 7.23 5.66 1.19
CA THR A 155 6.06 6.09 1.96
C THR A 155 4.79 5.40 1.47
N ILE A 156 3.77 5.32 2.35
CA ILE A 156 2.44 4.79 1.99
C ILE A 156 1.83 5.55 0.81
N PHE A 157 2.02 6.87 0.74
CA PHE A 157 1.52 7.67 -0.38
C PHE A 157 2.21 7.32 -1.70
N GLN A 158 3.51 7.02 -1.69
CA GLN A 158 4.22 6.55 -2.88
C GLN A 158 3.77 5.15 -3.30
N ALA A 159 3.51 4.26 -2.34
CA ALA A 159 2.99 2.93 -2.61
C ALA A 159 1.61 3.00 -3.27
N LEU A 160 0.72 3.82 -2.74
CA LEU A 160 -0.61 4.04 -3.31
C LEU A 160 -0.54 4.72 -4.68
N ALA A 161 0.33 5.72 -4.86
CA ALA A 161 0.53 6.36 -6.16
C ALA A 161 1.03 5.37 -7.23
N MET A 162 1.94 4.45 -6.88
CA MET A 162 2.39 3.38 -7.78
C MET A 162 1.26 2.42 -8.18
N SER A 163 0.32 2.16 -7.30
CA SER A 163 -0.86 1.34 -7.59
C SER A 163 -1.96 2.09 -8.35
N GLY A 164 -1.80 3.39 -8.64
CA GLY A 164 -2.78 4.21 -9.36
C GLY A 164 -3.80 4.87 -8.44
N ASP A 165 -3.42 5.08 -7.18
CA ASP A 165 -4.18 5.75 -6.11
C ASP A 165 -5.40 4.96 -5.60
N LEU A 166 -6.03 5.50 -4.57
CA LEU A 166 -7.26 4.99 -3.97
C LEU A 166 -8.45 5.29 -4.86
N MET A 167 -9.32 4.31 -5.07
CA MET A 167 -10.59 4.56 -5.76
C MET A 167 -11.45 5.54 -4.97
N ASN A 168 -12.37 6.24 -5.64
CA ASN A 168 -13.30 7.16 -4.98
C ASN A 168 -14.20 6.44 -3.96
N SER A 169 -14.41 5.14 -4.15
CA SER A 169 -15.16 4.25 -3.27
C SER A 169 -14.36 3.71 -2.09
N GLY A 170 -13.03 3.89 -2.08
CA GLY A 170 -12.15 3.39 -1.03
C GLY A 170 -12.36 4.12 0.31
N ASP A 171 -12.43 3.35 1.39
CA ASP A 171 -12.51 3.90 2.74
C ASP A 171 -11.13 4.31 3.24
N ARG A 172 -10.89 5.60 3.27
CA ARG A 172 -9.64 6.21 3.73
C ARG A 172 -9.49 6.23 5.24
N ARG A 173 -10.56 5.90 5.97
CA ARG A 173 -10.56 5.86 7.45
C ARG A 173 -10.03 4.53 7.98
N HIS A 174 -10.17 3.46 7.19
CA HIS A 174 -9.84 2.10 7.58
C HIS A 174 -8.92 1.45 6.55
N VAL A 175 -7.73 2.04 6.38
CA VAL A 175 -6.64 1.43 5.62
C VAL A 175 -5.91 0.48 6.54
N ARG A 176 -5.58 -0.72 6.04
CA ARG A 176 -4.86 -1.74 6.81
C ARG A 176 -3.54 -2.08 6.15
N ILE A 177 -2.50 -2.19 6.96
CA ILE A 177 -1.26 -2.84 6.57
C ILE A 177 -1.19 -4.17 7.31
N ILE A 178 -1.06 -5.26 6.58
CA ILE A 178 -0.78 -6.58 7.12
C ILE A 178 0.71 -6.80 6.93
N ARG A 179 1.46 -6.76 8.03
CA ARG A 179 2.92 -6.83 8.05
C ARG A 179 3.38 -8.16 8.59
N PRO A 180 4.09 -9.00 7.80
CA PRO A 180 4.69 -10.21 8.32
C PRO A 180 5.69 -9.89 9.44
N ARG A 181 5.65 -10.69 10.49
CA ARG A 181 6.68 -10.67 11.53
C ARG A 181 7.49 -11.96 11.45
N GLY A 182 8.80 -11.87 11.62
CA GLY A 182 9.70 -13.02 11.51
C GLY A 182 9.41 -14.18 12.48
N ASN A 183 8.53 -13.97 13.46
CA ASN A 183 8.10 -14.95 14.46
C ASN A 183 6.78 -15.66 14.15
N GLY A 184 6.20 -15.47 12.97
CA GLY A 184 5.10 -16.29 12.43
C GLY A 184 3.73 -15.63 12.34
N GLU A 185 3.30 -14.81 13.29
CA GLU A 185 2.00 -14.13 13.19
C GLU A 185 2.14 -12.75 12.56
N PRO A 186 1.34 -12.44 11.49
CA PRO A 186 1.35 -11.12 10.89
C PRO A 186 0.70 -10.10 11.82
N GLU A 187 1.25 -8.90 11.84
CA GLU A 187 0.66 -7.75 12.51
C GLU A 187 -0.33 -7.05 11.58
N VAL A 188 -1.52 -6.75 12.11
CA VAL A 188 -2.54 -5.97 11.38
C VAL A 188 -2.58 -4.57 11.97
N LEU A 189 -2.15 -3.59 11.17
CA LEU A 189 -2.13 -2.18 11.51
C LEU A 189 -3.27 -1.49 10.77
N GLU A 190 -4.27 -0.97 11.49
CA GLU A 190 -5.40 -0.23 10.90
C GLU A 190 -5.27 1.25 11.25
N PHE A 191 -5.45 2.13 10.25
CA PHE A 191 -5.29 3.57 10.43
C PHE A 191 -6.12 4.39 9.43
N ASP A 192 -6.34 5.65 9.78
CA ASP A 192 -6.92 6.67 8.91
C ASP A 192 -5.78 7.38 8.15
N ILE A 193 -5.82 7.37 6.82
CA ILE A 193 -4.78 8.00 5.98
C ILE A 193 -5.02 9.50 5.75
N ARG A 194 -6.13 10.05 6.21
CA ARG A 194 -6.53 11.45 5.94
C ARG A 194 -5.76 12.49 6.76
N PRO A 195 -5.43 12.27 8.05
CA PRO A 195 -4.78 13.30 8.86
C PRO A 195 -3.33 13.54 8.45
N ASN A 196 -2.88 14.80 8.60
CA ASN A 196 -1.49 15.17 8.32
C ASN A 196 -0.49 14.50 9.29
N SER A 197 -0.90 14.21 10.52
CA SER A 197 -0.06 13.56 11.54
C SER A 197 0.44 12.17 11.13
N ILE A 198 -0.16 11.53 10.11
CA ILE A 198 0.28 10.23 9.60
C ILE A 198 1.75 10.25 9.13
N ILE A 199 2.26 11.41 8.70
CA ILE A 199 3.64 11.56 8.20
C ILE A 199 4.67 11.16 9.27
N ASN A 200 4.33 11.32 10.54
CA ASN A 200 5.21 11.02 11.66
C ASN A 200 4.93 9.63 12.27
N SER A 201 3.90 8.91 11.80
CA SER A 201 3.46 7.65 12.38
C SER A 201 4.25 6.44 11.89
N GLU A 202 4.07 5.32 12.60
CA GLU A 202 4.58 3.99 12.18
C GLU A 202 3.95 3.49 10.87
N TYR A 203 2.80 4.03 10.46
CA TYR A 203 2.08 3.67 9.23
C TYR A 203 2.63 4.37 7.98
N TYR A 204 3.52 5.33 8.16
CA TYR A 204 4.01 6.17 7.06
C TYR A 204 4.91 5.43 6.08
N TYR A 205 5.73 4.49 6.58
CA TYR A 205 6.66 3.73 5.75
C TYR A 205 6.15 2.33 5.44
N VAL A 206 6.31 1.94 4.17
CA VAL A 206 5.99 0.61 3.67
C VAL A 206 7.25 -0.24 3.70
N TYR A 207 7.13 -1.46 4.21
CA TYR A 207 8.21 -2.43 4.31
C TYR A 207 8.04 -3.57 3.31
N PRO A 208 9.12 -4.32 3.01
CA PRO A 208 9.04 -5.54 2.22
C PRO A 208 7.99 -6.52 2.79
N ASN A 209 7.25 -7.14 1.88
CA ASN A 209 6.18 -8.10 2.16
C ASN A 209 4.92 -7.49 2.84
N ASP A 210 4.83 -6.17 3.02
CA ASP A 210 3.59 -5.54 3.48
C ASP A 210 2.45 -5.80 2.48
N LEU A 211 1.25 -6.10 3.01
CA LEU A 211 0.03 -6.10 2.24
C LEU A 211 -0.82 -4.91 2.68
N ILE A 212 -1.02 -3.95 1.77
CA ILE A 212 -1.86 -2.78 1.97
C ILE A 212 -3.27 -3.12 1.50
N TYR A 213 -4.22 -3.14 2.41
CA TYR A 213 -5.63 -3.42 2.11
C TYR A 213 -6.48 -2.18 2.32
N VAL A 214 -7.22 -1.82 1.28
CA VAL A 214 -8.16 -0.69 1.32
C VAL A 214 -9.57 -1.24 1.26
N SER A 215 -10.32 -1.06 2.33
CA SER A 215 -11.72 -1.46 2.39
C SER A 215 -12.57 -0.59 1.48
N ARG A 216 -13.67 -1.13 0.98
CA ARG A 216 -14.69 -0.32 0.30
C ARG A 216 -15.52 0.42 1.34
N ASP A 217 -15.75 1.72 1.14
CA ASP A 217 -16.69 2.48 1.97
C ASP A 217 -18.13 2.02 1.73
N SER A 218 -18.82 1.63 2.81
CA SER A 218 -20.21 1.19 2.78
C SER A 218 -21.16 2.21 2.16
N GLY A 219 -20.85 3.51 2.35
CA GLY A 219 -21.60 4.62 1.73
C GLY A 219 -21.28 4.86 0.25
N SER A 220 -20.30 4.14 -0.32
CA SER A 220 -19.82 4.40 -1.68
C SER A 220 -20.88 4.20 -2.77
N PHE A 221 -21.87 3.33 -2.52
CA PHE A 221 -22.98 3.11 -3.45
C PHE A 221 -23.82 4.38 -3.68
N TYR A 222 -23.95 5.23 -2.66
CA TYR A 222 -24.73 6.49 -2.73
C TYR A 222 -23.86 7.68 -3.14
N LYS A 223 -22.54 7.50 -3.30
CA LYS A 223 -21.62 8.59 -3.66
C LYS A 223 -21.69 8.88 -5.16
N GLN A 224 -22.13 10.08 -5.50
CA GLN A 224 -22.11 10.55 -6.87
C GLN A 224 -20.71 11.02 -7.26
N SER A 225 -20.12 10.36 -8.26
CA SER A 225 -18.75 10.65 -8.72
C SER A 225 -18.65 11.78 -9.73
N SER A 226 -19.79 12.20 -10.33
CA SER A 226 -19.78 13.25 -11.35
C SER A 226 -21.08 14.08 -11.33
N TYR A 227 -20.98 15.34 -11.79
CA TYR A 227 -22.11 16.23 -11.96
C TYR A 227 -23.17 15.67 -12.92
N SER A 228 -22.76 14.97 -13.98
CA SER A 228 -23.68 14.31 -14.92
C SER A 228 -24.51 13.20 -14.25
N SER A 229 -23.90 12.39 -13.38
CA SER A 229 -24.61 11.37 -12.62
C SER A 229 -25.62 11.97 -11.64
N PHE A 230 -25.28 13.10 -11.03
CA PHE A 230 -26.19 13.86 -10.17
C PHE A 230 -27.38 14.39 -10.96
N LEU A 231 -27.17 15.01 -12.12
CA LEU A 231 -28.23 15.47 -13.01
C LEU A 231 -29.13 14.32 -13.51
N ALA A 232 -28.54 13.17 -13.84
CA ALA A 232 -29.28 11.98 -14.26
C ALA A 232 -30.23 11.48 -13.15
N LEU A 233 -29.79 11.50 -11.89
CA LEU A 233 -30.66 11.17 -10.75
C LEU A 233 -31.83 12.13 -10.62
N ILE A 234 -31.58 13.42 -10.73
CA ILE A 234 -32.67 14.44 -10.66
C ILE A 234 -33.65 14.22 -11.80
N THR A 235 -33.19 14.11 -13.04
CA THR A 235 -34.07 13.95 -14.22
C THR A 235 -34.86 12.65 -14.17
N SER A 236 -34.25 11.53 -13.73
CA SER A 236 -34.97 10.25 -13.57
C SER A 236 -36.01 10.31 -12.46
N SER A 237 -35.72 10.96 -11.34
CA SER A 237 -36.65 11.14 -10.23
C SER A 237 -37.86 12.00 -10.63
N VAL A 238 -37.64 13.10 -11.37
CA VAL A 238 -38.69 13.96 -11.88
C VAL A 238 -39.55 13.23 -12.93
N SER A 239 -38.90 12.46 -13.83
CA SER A 239 -39.63 11.66 -14.82
C SER A 239 -40.49 10.59 -14.16
N LEU A 240 -39.99 9.89 -13.14
CA LEU A 240 -40.75 8.91 -12.39
C LEU A 240 -41.96 9.56 -11.70
N LEU A 241 -41.75 10.72 -11.06
CA LEU A 241 -42.81 11.46 -10.38
C LEU A 241 -43.91 11.89 -11.34
N THR A 242 -43.55 12.44 -12.51
CA THR A 242 -44.51 12.85 -13.53
C THR A 242 -45.28 11.66 -14.11
N THR A 243 -44.59 10.50 -14.32
CA THR A 243 -45.25 9.29 -14.78
C THR A 243 -46.27 8.77 -13.76
N VAL A 244 -45.88 8.69 -12.48
CA VAL A 244 -46.79 8.26 -11.39
C VAL A 244 -47.99 9.22 -11.26
N LEU A 245 -47.78 10.52 -11.33
CA LEU A 245 -48.85 11.51 -11.27
C LEU A 245 -49.81 11.37 -12.45
N ASN A 246 -49.35 11.08 -13.65
CA ASN A 246 -50.18 10.87 -14.82
C ASN A 246 -50.91 9.53 -14.83
N TYR A 247 -50.38 8.51 -14.13
CA TYR A 247 -50.98 7.18 -14.09
C TYR A 247 -52.07 7.03 -13.03
N ILE A 248 -52.15 7.91 -12.03
CA ILE A 248 -53.19 7.88 -10.99
C ILE A 248 -54.35 8.82 -11.40
N PRO A 249 -55.42 8.27 -12.03
CA PRO A 249 -56.59 9.07 -12.40
C PRO A 249 -57.27 9.59 -11.12
N GLY A 250 -57.42 10.89 -11.00
CA GLY A 250 -58.09 11.52 -9.86
C GLY A 250 -57.22 12.33 -8.91
N LEU A 251 -55.93 12.47 -9.18
CA LEU A 251 -55.03 13.38 -8.47
C LEU A 251 -55.05 14.82 -9.02
N TRP A 252 -55.74 15.04 -10.12
CA TRP A 252 -55.96 16.34 -10.79
C TRP A 252 -57.39 16.83 -10.59
#